data_db916845e1fd26a076545e1af42f19b6
#
_entry.id   db916845e1fd26a076545e1af42f19b6
#
_cell.length_a   1.000
_cell.length_b   1.000
_cell.length_c   1.000
_cell.angle_alpha   90.00
_cell.angle_beta   90.00
_cell.angle_gamma   90.00
#
_symmetry.space_group_name_H-M   'P 1'
#
loop_
_entity.id
_entity.type
_entity.pdbx_description
1 polymer ?
#
loop_
_entity_poly.entity_id
_entity_poly.type
_entity_poly.pdbx_seq_one_letter_code
_entity_poly.pdbx_strand_id
1 'polypeptide(L)'
;MMETTLKRAGTPRVLGIYSFRFDEHLVPALRANTAPLVDGWISWDDRGADGPFSDETDRRYALLCAARAAGAEWVLTLDPDERIERRFRLRIRHAMATDANAVTFALREMYTPRHYRVDGVWGEKRQARLLRVSDGITRPDADPGALHVPWTSFLRDPRMAASRHNVYHLKMIHPERRHARAALYGLLDPERRMQAIGYDYLADETGIELRRIPLGRGYSPRHVDDGNLWMHPGALQGEKRAP
;
A
#
# COMPACT_ATOMS: atom_id res chain seq x y z
N MET A 1 2.14 15.52 -7.89
CA MET A 1 0.88 16.33 -7.90
C MET A 1 -0.21 15.56 -7.17
N MET A 2 -1.10 16.25 -6.42
CA MET A 2 -2.20 15.60 -5.69
C MET A 2 -3.53 15.85 -6.40
N GLU A 3 -4.37 14.80 -6.52
CA GLU A 3 -5.69 14.85 -7.17
C GLU A 3 -6.74 14.25 -6.25
N THR A 4 -7.94 14.88 -6.22
CA THR A 4 -9.10 14.39 -5.48
C THR A 4 -10.24 14.07 -6.44
N THR A 5 -10.78 12.88 -6.37
CA THR A 5 -11.91 12.41 -7.18
C THR A 5 -13.02 11.90 -6.25
N LEU A 6 -14.16 12.58 -6.16
CA LEU A 6 -15.34 12.15 -5.41
C LEU A 6 -16.36 11.49 -6.35
N LYS A 7 -17.00 10.41 -5.89
CA LYS A 7 -18.06 9.73 -6.67
C LYS A 7 -19.40 10.46 -6.60
N ARG A 8 -19.63 11.19 -5.53
CA ARG A 8 -20.88 11.94 -5.25
C ARG A 8 -20.55 13.26 -4.58
N ALA A 9 -21.43 14.24 -4.75
CA ALA A 9 -21.40 15.46 -3.95
C ALA A 9 -21.72 15.14 -2.49
N GLY A 10 -21.13 15.89 -1.57
CA GLY A 10 -21.31 15.76 -0.11
C GLY A 10 -20.03 15.33 0.61
N THR A 11 -20.12 15.23 1.93
CA THR A 11 -19.00 14.85 2.79
C THR A 11 -18.75 13.35 2.70
N PRO A 12 -17.56 12.91 2.26
CA PRO A 12 -17.25 11.49 2.15
C PRO A 12 -17.05 10.89 3.54
N ARG A 13 -17.52 9.63 3.74
CA ARG A 13 -17.25 8.90 4.97
C ARG A 13 -15.91 8.15 4.90
N VAL A 14 -15.62 7.54 3.76
CA VAL A 14 -14.37 6.81 3.51
C VAL A 14 -13.73 7.28 2.22
N LEU A 15 -12.49 7.71 2.26
CA LEU A 15 -11.69 7.98 1.07
C LEU A 15 -10.57 6.94 0.90
N GLY A 16 -10.37 6.46 -0.32
CA GLY A 16 -9.17 5.72 -0.70
C GLY A 16 -8.01 6.70 -0.88
N ILE A 17 -6.87 6.45 -0.26
CA ILE A 17 -5.67 7.27 -0.48
C ILE A 17 -4.51 6.40 -0.94
N TYR A 18 -3.76 6.86 -1.93
CA TYR A 18 -2.61 6.15 -2.49
C TYR A 18 -1.64 7.11 -3.18
N SER A 19 -0.42 6.64 -3.36
CA SER A 19 0.57 7.30 -4.24
C SER A 19 1.05 6.30 -5.28
N PHE A 20 1.53 6.80 -6.43
CA PHE A 20 2.07 5.97 -7.49
C PHE A 20 3.27 6.65 -8.15
N ARG A 21 4.22 5.85 -8.62
CA ARG A 21 5.37 6.29 -9.39
C ARG A 21 5.68 5.32 -10.54
N PHE A 22 6.04 4.08 -10.22
CA PHE A 22 6.43 3.05 -11.19
C PHE A 22 5.28 2.11 -11.55
N ASP A 23 4.18 2.20 -10.83
CA ASP A 23 3.05 1.29 -10.79
C ASP A 23 1.73 1.95 -11.18
N GLU A 24 1.80 3.07 -11.90
CA GLU A 24 0.62 3.81 -12.40
C GLU A 24 -0.35 2.89 -13.16
N HIS A 25 0.16 1.96 -13.95
CA HIS A 25 -0.65 0.99 -14.72
C HIS A 25 -1.52 0.08 -13.82
N LEU A 26 -1.22 -0.04 -12.53
CA LEU A 26 -2.00 -0.80 -11.56
C LEU A 26 -3.12 0.02 -10.89
N VAL A 27 -3.12 1.35 -11.03
CA VAL A 27 -4.11 2.26 -10.42
C VAL A 27 -5.56 1.95 -10.86
N PRO A 28 -5.87 1.70 -12.14
CA PRO A 28 -7.24 1.36 -12.53
C PRO A 28 -7.78 0.12 -11.80
N ALA A 29 -6.94 -0.90 -11.63
CA ALA A 29 -7.32 -2.12 -10.92
C ALA A 29 -7.44 -1.91 -9.39
N LEU A 30 -6.60 -1.06 -8.78
CA LEU A 30 -6.76 -0.63 -7.39
C LEU A 30 -8.09 0.10 -7.19
N ARG A 31 -8.40 1.08 -8.04
CA ARG A 31 -9.67 1.82 -7.97
C ARG A 31 -10.87 0.90 -8.13
N ALA A 32 -10.83 -0.05 -9.08
CA ALA A 32 -11.89 -1.05 -9.25
C ALA A 32 -12.05 -1.97 -8.02
N ASN A 33 -10.93 -2.36 -7.36
CA ASN A 33 -10.95 -3.17 -6.15
C ASN A 33 -11.59 -2.42 -4.97
N THR A 34 -11.25 -1.15 -4.80
CA THR A 34 -11.66 -0.32 -3.65
C THR A 34 -12.98 0.40 -3.87
N ALA A 35 -13.46 0.52 -5.11
CA ALA A 35 -14.70 1.22 -5.45
C ALA A 35 -15.93 0.85 -4.60
N PRO A 36 -16.16 -0.41 -4.21
CA PRO A 36 -17.29 -0.74 -3.33
C PRO A 36 -17.12 -0.31 -1.87
N LEU A 37 -15.96 0.19 -1.48
CA LEU A 37 -15.58 0.47 -0.09
C LEU A 37 -15.48 1.98 0.19
N VAL A 38 -15.22 2.81 -0.83
CA VAL A 38 -14.87 4.21 -0.66
C VAL A 38 -15.83 5.13 -1.41
N ASP A 39 -15.95 6.37 -0.94
CA ASP A 39 -16.78 7.42 -1.56
C ASP A 39 -15.99 8.24 -2.61
N GLY A 40 -14.69 8.03 -2.69
CA GLY A 40 -13.80 8.69 -3.63
C GLY A 40 -12.34 8.33 -3.36
N TRP A 41 -11.44 9.00 -4.05
CA TRP A 41 -10.01 8.79 -3.93
C TRP A 41 -9.25 10.10 -3.86
N ILE A 42 -8.14 10.10 -3.11
CA ILE A 42 -7.07 11.08 -3.20
C ILE A 42 -5.81 10.35 -3.61
N SER A 43 -5.19 10.81 -4.67
CA SER A 43 -3.94 10.24 -5.19
C SER A 43 -2.81 11.26 -5.15
N TRP A 44 -1.60 10.75 -4.98
CA TRP A 44 -0.36 11.50 -5.16
C TRP A 44 0.42 10.91 -6.33
N ASP A 45 0.56 11.72 -7.38
CA ASP A 45 1.45 11.40 -8.50
C ASP A 45 2.88 11.78 -8.12
N ASP A 46 3.72 10.76 -7.91
CA ASP A 46 5.11 10.90 -7.49
C ASP A 46 6.10 10.81 -8.67
N ARG A 47 5.62 10.73 -9.91
CA ARG A 47 6.45 10.56 -11.09
C ARG A 47 7.39 11.73 -11.35
N GLY A 48 7.06 12.92 -10.87
CA GLY A 48 7.88 14.13 -10.99
C GLY A 48 8.87 14.35 -9.84
N ALA A 49 9.05 13.40 -8.90
CA ALA A 49 10.03 13.55 -7.83
C ALA A 49 11.47 13.51 -8.38
N ASP A 50 12.37 14.32 -7.84
CA ASP A 50 13.77 14.40 -8.28
C ASP A 50 14.59 13.14 -7.96
N GLY A 51 14.21 12.38 -6.90
CA GLY A 51 14.83 11.12 -6.50
C GLY A 51 13.98 9.90 -6.88
N PRO A 52 14.33 8.70 -6.42
CA PRO A 52 13.53 7.49 -6.60
C PRO A 52 12.12 7.61 -6.06
N PHE A 53 11.95 8.33 -4.94
CA PHE A 53 10.66 8.68 -4.33
C PHE A 53 10.75 10.07 -3.70
N SER A 54 9.62 10.78 -3.59
CA SER A 54 9.50 11.89 -2.64
C SER A 54 9.52 11.36 -1.20
N ASP A 55 9.76 12.25 -0.23
CA ASP A 55 9.74 11.86 1.18
C ASP A 55 8.43 11.15 1.54
N GLU A 56 8.53 9.93 2.07
CA GLU A 56 7.36 9.08 2.35
C GLU A 56 6.51 9.66 3.48
N THR A 57 7.15 10.25 4.50
CA THR A 57 6.47 10.85 5.65
C THR A 57 5.64 12.05 5.23
N ASP A 58 6.24 12.96 4.46
CA ASP A 58 5.56 14.16 3.99
C ASP A 58 4.42 13.83 3.03
N ARG A 59 4.66 12.90 2.10
CA ARG A 59 3.64 12.45 1.15
C ARG A 59 2.44 11.82 1.85
N ARG A 60 2.67 10.92 2.81
CA ARG A 60 1.61 10.27 3.58
C ARG A 60 0.85 11.27 4.44
N TYR A 61 1.55 12.17 5.10
CA TYR A 61 0.92 13.22 5.91
C TYR A 61 0.05 14.15 5.06
N ALA A 62 0.55 14.59 3.90
CA ALA A 62 -0.21 15.43 2.97
C ALA A 62 -1.50 14.75 2.47
N LEU A 63 -1.44 13.45 2.14
CA LEU A 63 -2.63 12.67 1.76
C LEU A 63 -3.67 12.59 2.89
N LEU A 64 -3.23 12.38 4.14
CA LEU A 64 -4.11 12.37 5.30
C LEU A 64 -4.73 13.73 5.59
N CYS A 65 -3.94 14.82 5.48
CA CYS A 65 -4.43 16.19 5.62
C CYS A 65 -5.50 16.51 4.57
N ALA A 66 -5.26 16.13 3.32
CA ALA A 66 -6.22 16.33 2.24
C ALA A 66 -7.52 15.54 2.46
N ALA A 67 -7.44 14.30 2.96
CA ALA A 67 -8.61 13.51 3.30
C ALA A 67 -9.45 14.16 4.43
N ARG A 68 -8.79 14.68 5.46
CA ARG A 68 -9.47 15.44 6.53
C ARG A 68 -10.09 16.72 6.01
N ALA A 69 -9.38 17.48 5.18
CA ALA A 69 -9.90 18.71 4.59
C ALA A 69 -11.13 18.45 3.71
N ALA A 70 -11.21 17.28 3.05
CA ALA A 70 -12.39 16.82 2.33
C ALA A 70 -13.52 16.32 3.24
N GLY A 71 -13.34 16.30 4.57
CA GLY A 71 -14.32 15.87 5.55
C GLY A 71 -14.41 14.36 5.77
N ALA A 72 -13.44 13.58 5.31
CA ALA A 72 -13.45 12.13 5.51
C ALA A 72 -13.35 11.75 7.00
N GLU A 73 -14.17 10.80 7.42
CA GLU A 73 -14.07 10.17 8.75
C GLU A 73 -12.95 9.11 8.75
N TRP A 74 -12.88 8.32 7.67
CA TRP A 74 -11.93 7.23 7.51
C TRP A 74 -11.17 7.33 6.19
N VAL A 75 -9.99 6.75 6.16
CA VAL A 75 -9.22 6.50 4.94
C VAL A 75 -8.88 5.03 4.80
N LEU A 76 -8.93 4.54 3.56
CA LEU A 76 -8.42 3.24 3.16
C LEU A 76 -7.11 3.46 2.41
N THR A 77 -5.99 3.01 3.00
CA THR A 77 -4.63 3.23 2.47
C THR A 77 -4.15 1.96 1.78
N LEU A 78 -4.09 1.94 0.46
CA LEU A 78 -3.58 0.79 -0.30
C LEU A 78 -2.64 1.28 -1.40
N ASP A 79 -1.50 0.63 -1.52
CA ASP A 79 -0.58 0.89 -2.62
C ASP A 79 -1.16 0.35 -3.95
N PRO A 80 -0.76 0.87 -5.12
CA PRO A 80 -1.30 0.44 -6.42
C PRO A 80 -1.16 -1.06 -6.69
N ASP A 81 -0.15 -1.70 -6.14
CA ASP A 81 0.09 -3.14 -6.21
C ASP A 81 -0.57 -3.94 -5.07
N GLU A 82 -1.47 -3.33 -4.29
CA GLU A 82 -2.24 -4.01 -3.24
C GLU A 82 -3.72 -4.17 -3.64
N ARG A 83 -4.32 -5.26 -3.18
CA ARG A 83 -5.76 -5.54 -3.35
C ARG A 83 -6.35 -6.00 -2.03
N ILE A 84 -7.45 -5.39 -1.59
CA ILE A 84 -8.16 -5.87 -0.41
C ILE A 84 -9.07 -7.04 -0.75
N GLU A 85 -9.22 -7.97 0.18
CA GLU A 85 -10.10 -9.13 0.04
C GLU A 85 -11.55 -8.69 -0.27
N ARG A 86 -12.15 -9.27 -1.32
CA ARG A 86 -13.48 -8.89 -1.82
C ARG A 86 -14.57 -8.94 -0.76
N ARG A 87 -14.49 -9.89 0.18
CA ARG A 87 -15.49 -10.04 1.25
C ARG A 87 -15.45 -8.90 2.28
N PHE A 88 -14.39 -8.12 2.35
CA PHE A 88 -14.30 -7.01 3.30
C PHE A 88 -15.40 -5.96 3.06
N ARG A 89 -15.91 -5.82 1.84
CA ARG A 89 -17.05 -4.94 1.53
C ARG A 89 -18.29 -5.16 2.42
N LEU A 90 -18.47 -6.39 2.90
CA LEU A 90 -19.58 -6.76 3.79
C LEU A 90 -19.29 -6.45 5.25
N ARG A 91 -18.07 -6.08 5.60
CA ARG A 91 -17.59 -5.91 6.97
C ARG A 91 -17.01 -4.54 7.27
N ILE A 92 -16.79 -3.70 6.27
CA ILE A 92 -16.19 -2.37 6.48
C ILE A 92 -16.97 -1.53 7.49
N ARG A 93 -18.32 -1.51 7.41
CA ARG A 93 -19.15 -0.77 8.36
C ARG A 93 -18.98 -1.27 9.79
N HIS A 94 -18.91 -2.59 9.97
CA HIS A 94 -18.67 -3.20 11.28
C HIS A 94 -17.26 -2.85 11.80
N ALA A 95 -16.24 -2.89 10.95
CA ALA A 95 -14.88 -2.51 11.32
C ALA A 95 -14.80 -1.05 11.76
N MET A 96 -15.59 -0.16 11.13
CA MET A 96 -15.66 1.27 11.48
C MET A 96 -16.49 1.58 12.72
N ALA A 97 -17.33 0.64 13.19
CA ALA A 97 -18.21 0.83 14.34
C ALA A 97 -17.55 0.43 15.68
N THR A 98 -16.27 0.10 15.67
CA THR A 98 -15.51 -0.22 16.89
C THR A 98 -14.82 1.02 17.45
N ASP A 99 -14.33 0.95 18.69
CA ASP A 99 -13.52 2.02 19.31
C ASP A 99 -12.13 2.15 18.70
N ALA A 100 -11.71 1.19 17.87
CA ALA A 100 -10.44 1.24 17.17
C ALA A 100 -10.44 2.37 16.13
N ASN A 101 -9.30 3.02 15.96
CA ASN A 101 -9.06 4.00 14.92
C ASN A 101 -8.06 3.53 13.86
N ALA A 102 -7.53 2.30 14.01
CA ALA A 102 -6.69 1.63 13.03
C ALA A 102 -7.09 0.17 12.89
N VAL A 103 -7.41 -0.27 11.67
CA VAL A 103 -7.73 -1.68 11.38
C VAL A 103 -6.59 -2.30 10.59
N THR A 104 -6.02 -3.38 11.15
CA THR A 104 -4.91 -4.12 10.54
C THR A 104 -5.41 -5.31 9.76
N PHE A 105 -4.73 -5.62 8.66
CA PHE A 105 -4.99 -6.75 7.77
C PHE A 105 -3.75 -7.62 7.66
N ALA A 106 -3.94 -8.93 7.53
CA ALA A 106 -2.84 -9.81 7.16
C ALA A 106 -2.39 -9.46 5.74
N LEU A 107 -1.11 -9.12 5.57
CA LEU A 107 -0.51 -8.84 4.28
C LEU A 107 -0.05 -10.15 3.66
N ARG A 108 -0.57 -10.47 2.48
CA ARG A 108 -0.27 -11.71 1.74
C ARG A 108 0.56 -11.37 0.53
N GLU A 109 1.85 -11.64 0.61
CA GLU A 109 2.79 -11.42 -0.49
C GLU A 109 2.54 -12.45 -1.60
N MET A 110 1.95 -12.00 -2.71
CA MET A 110 1.54 -12.87 -3.81
C MET A 110 2.74 -13.28 -4.66
N TYR A 111 2.93 -14.58 -4.81
CA TYR A 111 3.97 -15.17 -5.64
C TYR A 111 3.46 -15.65 -7.00
N THR A 112 2.18 -15.93 -7.06
CA THR A 112 1.38 -16.10 -8.28
C THR A 112 0.04 -15.41 -8.08
N PRO A 113 -0.77 -15.20 -9.11
CA PRO A 113 -2.11 -14.62 -8.94
C PRO A 113 -3.04 -15.37 -7.97
N ARG A 114 -2.67 -16.60 -7.54
CA ARG A 114 -3.49 -17.46 -6.66
C ARG A 114 -2.77 -17.99 -5.44
N HIS A 115 -1.44 -17.79 -5.32
CA HIS A 115 -0.66 -18.29 -4.20
C HIS A 115 0.14 -17.16 -3.56
N TYR A 116 0.24 -17.18 -2.25
CA TYR A 116 1.06 -16.26 -1.46
C TYR A 116 2.10 -17.03 -0.65
N ARG A 117 3.21 -16.38 -0.38
CA ARG A 117 4.33 -16.92 0.36
C ARG A 117 4.03 -16.95 1.86
N VAL A 118 4.45 -18.01 2.57
CA VAL A 118 4.17 -18.20 4.02
C VAL A 118 5.39 -18.60 4.83
N ASP A 119 6.53 -18.82 4.20
CA ASP A 119 7.77 -19.16 4.88
C ASP A 119 8.41 -17.94 5.54
N GLY A 120 9.16 -18.16 6.62
CA GLY A 120 9.92 -17.14 7.32
C GLY A 120 9.08 -15.90 7.69
N VAL A 121 9.55 -14.73 7.30
CA VAL A 121 8.91 -13.42 7.60
C VAL A 121 7.62 -13.14 6.82
N TRP A 122 7.30 -13.96 5.81
CA TRP A 122 6.23 -13.67 4.85
C TRP A 122 4.81 -14.00 5.34
N GLY A 123 4.67 -14.97 6.22
CA GLY A 123 3.35 -15.47 6.63
C GLY A 123 2.62 -14.60 7.65
N GLU A 124 3.33 -13.82 8.45
CA GLU A 124 2.82 -13.22 9.70
C GLU A 124 2.59 -11.71 9.62
N LYS A 125 3.07 -11.05 8.59
CA LYS A 125 3.02 -9.59 8.46
C LYS A 125 1.58 -9.08 8.47
N ARG A 126 1.33 -8.09 9.33
CA ARG A 126 0.07 -7.33 9.36
C ARG A 126 0.36 -5.86 9.19
N GLN A 127 -0.54 -5.15 8.50
CA GLN A 127 -0.42 -3.71 8.32
C GLN A 127 -1.78 -3.03 8.50
N ALA A 128 -1.78 -1.85 9.11
CA ALA A 128 -2.94 -0.99 9.17
C ALA A 128 -3.23 -0.42 7.77
N ARG A 129 -4.47 -0.59 7.31
CA ARG A 129 -4.91 -0.09 6.00
C ARG A 129 -6.21 0.70 6.06
N LEU A 130 -6.96 0.64 7.16
CA LEU A 130 -8.16 1.46 7.37
C LEU A 130 -7.94 2.28 8.64
N LEU A 131 -7.96 3.61 8.52
CA LEU A 131 -7.62 4.55 9.59
C LEU A 131 -8.73 5.57 9.78
N ARG A 132 -9.12 5.86 11.04
CA ARG A 132 -10.02 6.96 11.39
C ARG A 132 -9.20 8.24 11.52
N VAL A 133 -9.38 9.15 10.58
CA VAL A 133 -8.62 10.41 10.53
C VAL A 133 -9.35 11.56 11.23
N SER A 134 -10.65 11.41 11.54
CA SER A 134 -11.42 12.37 12.32
C SER A 134 -10.90 12.55 13.75
N ASP A 135 -10.35 11.48 14.37
CA ASP A 135 -9.83 11.51 15.75
C ASP A 135 -8.54 12.35 15.91
N GLY A 136 -7.98 12.79 14.80
CA GLY A 136 -6.76 13.59 14.76
C GLY A 136 -5.58 12.84 14.16
N ILE A 137 -4.81 13.57 13.38
CA ILE A 137 -3.58 13.09 12.76
C ILE A 137 -2.40 13.92 13.25
N THR A 138 -1.21 13.33 13.18
CA THR A 138 0.06 13.98 13.51
C THR A 138 1.07 13.63 12.44
N ARG A 139 2.02 14.52 12.19
CA ARG A 139 3.20 14.15 11.41
C ARG A 139 4.19 13.47 12.37
N PRO A 140 4.58 12.21 12.12
CA PRO A 140 5.59 11.57 12.96
C PRO A 140 6.95 12.26 12.79
N ASP A 141 7.73 12.25 13.86
CA ASP A 141 9.16 12.59 13.79
C ASP A 141 9.89 11.38 13.21
N ALA A 142 10.30 11.51 11.96
CA ALA A 142 11.00 10.46 11.22
C ALA A 142 12.17 11.09 10.47
N ASP A 143 13.26 10.34 10.36
CA ASP A 143 14.44 10.77 9.62
C ASP A 143 14.07 11.11 8.16
N PRO A 144 14.70 12.12 7.57
CA PRO A 144 14.54 12.43 6.16
C PRO A 144 14.85 11.19 5.29
N GLY A 145 13.95 10.86 4.38
CA GLY A 145 14.10 9.69 3.51
C GLY A 145 13.74 8.36 4.19
N ALA A 146 13.15 8.36 5.39
CA ALA A 146 12.65 7.15 6.04
C ALA A 146 11.72 6.36 5.11
N LEU A 147 11.96 5.04 5.03
CA LEU A 147 11.12 4.11 4.28
C LEU A 147 10.25 3.29 5.23
N HIS A 148 9.11 2.84 4.72
CA HIS A 148 8.21 1.94 5.45
C HIS A 148 7.62 2.53 6.74
N VAL A 149 7.46 3.86 6.82
CA VAL A 149 6.86 4.54 7.97
C VAL A 149 5.45 3.97 8.21
N PRO A 150 5.15 3.39 9.39
CA PRO A 150 3.83 2.79 9.61
C PRO A 150 2.71 3.83 9.53
N TRP A 151 1.59 3.51 8.87
CA TRP A 151 0.44 4.40 8.81
C TRP A 151 -0.12 4.77 10.20
N THR A 152 0.04 3.90 11.19
CA THR A 152 -0.37 4.15 12.58
C THR A 152 0.42 5.26 13.26
N SER A 153 1.66 5.54 12.81
CA SER A 153 2.49 6.63 13.34
C SER A 153 1.90 8.01 13.06
N PHE A 154 0.98 8.12 12.11
CA PHE A 154 0.28 9.35 11.79
C PHE A 154 -1.00 9.57 12.61
N LEU A 155 -1.36 8.64 13.49
CA LEU A 155 -2.47 8.78 14.42
C LEU A 155 -1.95 9.28 15.77
N ARG A 156 -2.66 10.21 16.39
CA ARG A 156 -2.26 10.79 17.68
C ARG A 156 -2.28 9.75 18.81
N ASP A 157 -3.25 8.84 18.79
CA ASP A 157 -3.43 7.75 19.78
C ASP A 157 -3.95 6.51 19.05
N PRO A 158 -3.05 5.63 18.51
CA PRO A 158 -3.47 4.50 17.70
C PRO A 158 -4.10 3.37 18.55
N ARG A 159 -5.39 3.13 18.36
CA ARG A 159 -6.14 1.99 18.92
C ARG A 159 -6.43 0.99 17.81
N MET A 160 -5.75 -0.15 17.85
CA MET A 160 -5.75 -1.12 16.75
C MET A 160 -6.79 -2.23 16.94
N ALA A 161 -7.47 -2.59 15.86
CA ALA A 161 -8.25 -3.82 15.74
C ALA A 161 -7.71 -4.69 14.59
N ALA A 162 -7.77 -6.01 14.76
CA ALA A 162 -7.32 -6.95 13.74
C ALA A 162 -8.49 -7.43 12.89
N SER A 163 -8.44 -7.16 11.58
CA SER A 163 -9.37 -7.76 10.63
C SER A 163 -9.01 -9.22 10.36
N ARG A 164 -10.03 -10.05 10.11
CA ARG A 164 -9.87 -11.43 9.60
C ARG A 164 -9.67 -11.49 8.09
N HIS A 165 -9.75 -10.34 7.40
CA HIS A 165 -9.57 -10.25 5.96
C HIS A 165 -8.12 -9.96 5.61
N ASN A 166 -7.76 -10.21 4.36
CA ASN A 166 -6.40 -10.06 3.85
C ASN A 166 -6.28 -8.84 2.94
N VAL A 167 -5.07 -8.31 2.87
CA VAL A 167 -4.59 -7.51 1.77
C VAL A 167 -3.60 -8.35 0.98
N TYR A 168 -3.79 -8.46 -0.33
CA TYR A 168 -2.97 -9.20 -1.26
C TYR A 168 -2.02 -8.25 -1.96
N HIS A 169 -0.73 -8.43 -1.78
CA HIS A 169 0.33 -7.57 -2.29
C HIS A 169 1.00 -8.23 -3.50
N LEU A 170 0.84 -7.62 -4.66
CA LEU A 170 1.16 -8.24 -5.96
C LEU A 170 2.63 -8.09 -6.35
N LYS A 171 3.42 -7.34 -5.61
CA LYS A 171 4.81 -6.96 -5.93
C LYS A 171 5.75 -8.14 -6.22
N MET A 172 5.45 -9.32 -5.64
CA MET A 172 6.32 -10.49 -5.72
C MET A 172 5.96 -11.45 -6.85
N ILE A 173 4.94 -11.16 -7.66
CA ILE A 173 4.47 -12.07 -8.72
C ILE A 173 5.54 -12.26 -9.79
N HIS A 174 6.20 -11.18 -10.22
CA HIS A 174 7.24 -11.23 -11.26
C HIS A 174 8.64 -11.34 -10.65
N PRO A 175 9.46 -12.35 -11.01
CA PRO A 175 10.82 -12.51 -10.52
C PRO A 175 11.69 -11.26 -10.73
N GLU A 176 11.64 -10.67 -11.92
CA GLU A 176 12.43 -9.50 -12.28
C GLU A 176 12.10 -8.30 -11.37
N ARG A 177 10.83 -8.16 -11.00
CA ARG A 177 10.35 -7.14 -10.08
C ARG A 177 10.90 -7.33 -8.66
N ARG A 178 11.07 -8.58 -8.21
CA ARG A 178 11.69 -8.89 -6.92
C ARG A 178 13.15 -8.45 -6.88
N HIS A 179 13.91 -8.81 -7.92
CA HIS A 179 15.31 -8.39 -8.05
C HIS A 179 15.46 -6.87 -8.16
N ALA A 180 14.63 -6.22 -8.97
CA ALA A 180 14.65 -4.76 -9.11
C ALA A 180 14.34 -4.04 -7.78
N ARG A 181 13.40 -4.56 -6.99
CA ARG A 181 13.11 -4.03 -5.65
C ARG A 181 14.24 -4.25 -4.66
N ALA A 182 14.84 -5.44 -4.64
CA ALA A 182 15.99 -5.72 -3.79
C ALA A 182 17.14 -4.74 -4.08
N ALA A 183 17.45 -4.53 -5.36
CA ALA A 183 18.48 -3.60 -5.79
C ALA A 183 18.13 -2.14 -5.39
N LEU A 184 16.91 -1.69 -5.66
CA LEU A 184 16.48 -0.32 -5.30
C LEU A 184 16.59 -0.06 -3.80
N TYR A 185 16.03 -0.94 -2.98
CA TYR A 185 16.06 -0.73 -1.53
C TYR A 185 17.46 -0.87 -0.95
N GLY A 186 18.31 -1.71 -1.53
CA GLY A 186 19.73 -1.78 -1.18
C GLY A 186 20.47 -0.47 -1.47
N LEU A 187 20.11 0.26 -2.55
CA LEU A 187 20.64 1.59 -2.83
C LEU A 187 20.09 2.68 -1.90
N LEU A 188 18.82 2.57 -1.48
CA LEU A 188 18.18 3.56 -0.62
C LEU A 188 18.55 3.40 0.87
N ASP A 189 18.90 2.18 1.28
CA ASP A 189 19.28 1.84 2.67
C ASP A 189 20.55 0.97 2.70
N PRO A 190 21.70 1.51 2.20
CA PRO A 190 22.94 0.73 2.07
C PRO A 190 23.49 0.26 3.43
N GLU A 191 23.22 1.01 4.48
CA GLU A 191 23.67 0.67 5.84
C GLU A 191 22.64 -0.17 6.61
N ARG A 192 21.53 -0.58 5.99
CA ARG A 192 20.45 -1.38 6.59
C ARG A 192 19.87 -0.78 7.87
N ARG A 193 19.84 0.56 7.96
CA ARG A 193 19.30 1.30 9.12
C ARG A 193 17.81 1.12 9.27
N MET A 194 17.09 1.03 8.13
CA MET A 194 15.63 0.91 8.11
C MET A 194 15.17 -0.54 8.18
N GLN A 195 15.99 -1.47 7.67
CA GLN A 195 15.69 -2.90 7.68
C GLN A 195 16.95 -3.74 7.90
N ALA A 196 17.20 -4.13 9.15
CA ALA A 196 18.42 -4.82 9.57
C ALA A 196 18.73 -6.12 8.80
N ILE A 197 17.70 -6.88 8.37
CA ILE A 197 17.91 -8.10 7.58
C ILE A 197 18.33 -7.80 6.12
N GLY A 198 18.33 -6.52 5.71
CA GLY A 198 18.57 -6.11 4.33
C GLY A 198 17.42 -6.45 3.40
N TYR A 199 17.68 -6.52 2.09
CA TYR A 199 16.63 -6.65 1.06
C TYR A 199 16.80 -7.86 0.16
N ASP A 200 17.86 -8.65 0.35
CA ASP A 200 18.16 -9.83 -0.48
C ASP A 200 17.05 -10.89 -0.41
N TYR A 201 16.37 -11.00 0.76
CA TYR A 201 15.25 -11.92 0.97
C TYR A 201 14.07 -11.68 0.01
N LEU A 202 13.99 -10.51 -0.65
CA LEU A 202 12.97 -10.24 -1.67
C LEU A 202 13.18 -11.11 -2.92
N ALA A 203 14.44 -11.40 -3.25
CA ALA A 203 14.81 -12.19 -4.41
C ALA A 203 15.20 -13.65 -4.06
N ASP A 204 15.35 -13.95 -2.77
CA ASP A 204 15.70 -15.31 -2.31
C ASP A 204 14.52 -16.27 -2.50
N GLU A 205 14.75 -17.32 -3.28
CA GLU A 205 13.79 -18.38 -3.57
C GLU A 205 14.06 -19.67 -2.78
N THR A 206 15.01 -19.66 -1.84
CA THR A 206 15.35 -20.83 -1.04
C THR A 206 14.23 -21.16 -0.06
N GLY A 207 13.78 -22.43 -0.06
CA GLY A 207 12.80 -22.93 0.91
C GLY A 207 11.42 -22.26 0.82
N ILE A 208 11.00 -21.83 -0.36
CA ILE A 208 9.70 -21.17 -0.57
C ILE A 208 8.56 -22.12 -0.22
N GLU A 209 7.69 -21.67 0.69
CA GLU A 209 6.39 -22.28 0.94
C GLU A 209 5.26 -21.41 0.43
N LEU A 210 4.43 -21.97 -0.44
CA LEU A 210 3.29 -21.27 -1.03
C LEU A 210 1.96 -21.82 -0.49
N ARG A 211 1.06 -20.90 -0.16
CA ARG A 211 -0.32 -21.23 0.20
C ARG A 211 -1.29 -20.67 -0.82
N ARG A 212 -2.20 -21.50 -1.29
CA ARG A 212 -3.27 -21.08 -2.19
C ARG A 212 -4.28 -20.19 -1.45
N ILE A 213 -4.77 -19.14 -2.11
CA ILE A 213 -5.90 -18.35 -1.61
C ILE A 213 -7.11 -19.28 -1.43
N PRO A 214 -7.70 -19.36 -0.21
CA PRO A 214 -8.87 -20.18 0.04
C PRO A 214 -10.06 -19.75 -0.83
N LEU A 215 -10.92 -20.71 -1.17
CA LEU A 215 -12.11 -20.45 -1.97
C LEU A 215 -12.98 -19.34 -1.34
N GLY A 216 -13.39 -18.38 -2.15
CA GLY A 216 -14.20 -17.24 -1.73
C GLY A 216 -13.45 -16.12 -1.00
N ARG A 217 -12.16 -16.28 -0.73
CA ARG A 217 -11.33 -15.28 -0.01
C ARG A 217 -10.51 -14.37 -0.94
N GLY A 218 -10.64 -14.48 -2.24
CA GLY A 218 -9.83 -13.74 -3.21
C GLY A 218 -10.16 -12.24 -3.33
N TYR A 219 -9.49 -11.61 -4.27
CA TYR A 219 -9.63 -10.20 -4.63
C TYR A 219 -10.22 -10.03 -6.05
N SER A 220 -10.64 -8.81 -6.38
CA SER A 220 -11.16 -8.43 -7.70
C SER A 220 -10.79 -6.97 -7.99
N PRO A 221 -10.40 -6.61 -9.23
CA PRO A 221 -10.22 -7.52 -10.36
C PRO A 221 -9.07 -8.52 -10.13
N ARG A 222 -9.05 -9.61 -10.89
CA ARG A 222 -7.92 -10.53 -10.88
C ARG A 222 -6.69 -9.83 -11.45
N HIS A 223 -5.51 -10.22 -10.97
CA HIS A 223 -4.26 -9.78 -11.58
C HIS A 223 -4.22 -10.24 -13.06
N VAL A 224 -3.91 -9.30 -13.92
CA VAL A 224 -3.59 -9.55 -15.34
C VAL A 224 -2.09 -9.37 -15.45
N ASP A 225 -1.45 -10.22 -16.23
CA ASP A 225 -0.02 -10.08 -16.52
C ASP A 225 0.20 -8.71 -17.17
N ASP A 226 1.04 -7.91 -16.54
CA ASP A 226 1.34 -6.54 -16.95
C ASP A 226 2.68 -6.43 -17.68
N GLY A 227 3.27 -7.58 -18.08
CA GLY A 227 4.56 -7.62 -18.77
C GLY A 227 5.71 -7.07 -17.92
N ASN A 228 5.56 -7.09 -16.59
CA ASN A 228 6.57 -6.57 -15.66
C ASN A 228 6.89 -5.06 -15.85
N LEU A 229 5.87 -4.25 -16.15
CA LEU A 229 6.01 -2.81 -16.41
C LEU A 229 6.51 -1.99 -15.21
N TRP A 230 6.49 -2.57 -14.01
CA TRP A 230 6.94 -1.90 -12.80
C TRP A 230 8.47 -1.75 -12.81
N MET A 231 8.96 -0.55 -12.52
CA MET A 231 10.39 -0.21 -12.49
C MET A 231 11.16 -0.53 -13.78
N HIS A 232 11.02 0.35 -14.77
CA HIS A 232 11.93 0.33 -15.91
C HIS A 232 13.40 0.46 -15.43
N PRO A 233 14.36 -0.31 -15.97
CA PRO A 233 15.78 -0.26 -15.56
C PRO A 233 16.38 1.14 -15.50
N GLY A 234 16.01 2.07 -16.40
CA GLY A 234 16.43 3.47 -16.36
C GLY A 234 15.97 4.27 -15.14
N ALA A 235 14.92 3.82 -14.43
CA ALA A 235 14.48 4.47 -13.19
C ALA A 235 15.48 4.29 -12.03
N LEU A 236 16.26 3.20 -12.04
CA LEU A 236 17.33 2.93 -11.07
C LEU A 236 18.56 3.79 -11.30
N GLN A 237 18.76 4.29 -12.52
CA GLN A 237 19.94 5.07 -12.92
C GLN A 237 19.71 6.58 -12.86
N GLY A 238 18.55 7.05 -12.42
CA GLY A 238 18.23 8.48 -12.37
C GLY A 238 18.01 9.12 -13.74
N GLU A 239 17.87 8.32 -14.78
CA GLU A 239 17.56 8.84 -16.12
C GLU A 239 16.15 9.45 -16.11
N LYS A 240 16.08 10.77 -16.32
CA LYS A 240 14.82 11.46 -16.58
C LYS A 240 14.20 10.83 -17.84
N ARG A 241 13.01 10.27 -17.75
CA ARG A 241 12.24 9.99 -18.96
C ARG A 241 12.12 11.31 -19.72
N ALA A 242 12.57 11.31 -20.97
CA ALA A 242 12.23 12.38 -21.89
C ALA A 242 10.69 12.52 -21.97
N PRO A 243 10.17 13.74 -22.09
CA PRO A 243 8.76 14.03 -22.11
C PRO A 243 8.01 13.33 -23.25
#